data_f8c8890824f189d4899587c4c45648fe
#
_entry.id   f8c8890824f189d4899587c4c45648fe
#
_cell.length_a   1.000
_cell.length_b   1.000
_cell.length_c   1.000
_cell.angle_alpha   90.00
_cell.angle_beta   90.00
_cell.angle_gamma   90.00
#
_symmetry.space_group_name_H-M   'P 1'
#
loop_
_entity.id
_entity.type
_entity.pdbx_description
1 polymer ?
#
loop_
_entity_poly.entity_id
_entity_poly.type
_entity_poly.pdbx_seq_one_letter_code
_entity_poly.pdbx_strand_id
1 'polypeptide(L)'
;PMILIDDVLFTGRTTRAAINELFDYGRPRRIQLAVLADRGGRELPCQPDFCVWRPQLAEREELILEATPDGRLQWRCDPHA
;
A
#
# COMPACT_ATOMS: atom_id res chain seq x y z
N PRO A 1 14.83 -6.82 -11.94
CA PRO A 1 14.11 -6.53 -10.69
C PRO A 1 13.12 -5.41 -10.88
N MET A 2 11.99 -5.49 -10.22
CA MET A 2 10.95 -4.48 -10.22
C MET A 2 10.65 -4.01 -8.82
N ILE A 3 10.27 -2.74 -8.68
CA ILE A 3 9.78 -2.21 -7.42
C ILE A 3 8.34 -1.74 -7.63
N LEU A 4 7.43 -2.28 -6.85
CA LEU A 4 6.05 -1.86 -6.82
C LEU A 4 5.88 -0.86 -5.68
N ILE A 5 5.35 0.31 -5.98
CA ILE A 5 5.20 1.39 -5.02
C ILE A 5 3.71 1.67 -4.80
N ASP A 6 3.31 1.74 -3.54
CA ASP A 6 1.93 2.08 -3.17
C ASP A 6 1.95 3.03 -1.96
N ASP A 7 0.86 3.72 -1.72
CA ASP A 7 0.73 4.63 -0.58
C ASP A 7 0.41 3.85 0.71
N VAL A 8 -0.59 2.99 0.70
CA VAL A 8 -1.05 2.25 1.88
C VAL A 8 -1.13 0.77 1.59
N LEU A 9 -0.52 -0.04 2.44
CA LEU A 9 -0.66 -1.49 2.42
C LEU A 9 -1.66 -1.90 3.51
N PHE A 10 -2.72 -2.58 3.10
CA PHE A 10 -3.77 -3.05 3.99
C PHE A 10 -3.93 -4.57 3.83
N THR A 11 -4.96 -5.03 3.12
CA THR A 11 -5.25 -6.47 3.00
C THR A 11 -4.24 -7.23 2.14
N GLY A 12 -3.55 -6.54 1.24
CA GLY A 12 -2.68 -7.12 0.24
C GLY A 12 -3.37 -7.42 -1.09
N ARG A 13 -4.68 -7.19 -1.20
CA ARG A 13 -5.44 -7.48 -2.41
C ARG A 13 -5.01 -6.64 -3.60
N THR A 14 -4.83 -5.34 -3.38
CA THR A 14 -4.36 -4.43 -4.44
C THR A 14 -2.96 -4.81 -4.90
N THR A 15 -2.08 -5.13 -3.96
CA THR A 15 -0.72 -5.58 -4.26
C THR A 15 -0.74 -6.85 -5.10
N ARG A 16 -1.57 -7.82 -4.74
CA ARG A 16 -1.67 -9.07 -5.51
C ARG A 16 -2.19 -8.83 -6.92
N ALA A 17 -3.20 -7.97 -7.08
CA ALA A 17 -3.74 -7.63 -8.39
C ALA A 17 -2.68 -6.99 -9.28
N ALA A 18 -1.88 -6.06 -8.71
CA ALA A 18 -0.79 -5.43 -9.44
C ALA A 18 0.28 -6.44 -9.85
N ILE A 19 0.64 -7.37 -8.96
CA ILE A 19 1.61 -8.43 -9.28
C ILE A 19 1.10 -9.31 -10.41
N ASN A 20 -0.17 -9.69 -10.39
CA ASN A 20 -0.77 -10.48 -11.46
C ASN A 20 -0.68 -9.77 -12.81
N GLU A 21 -0.96 -8.48 -12.85
CA GLU A 21 -0.82 -7.69 -14.08
C GLU A 21 0.62 -7.63 -14.57
N LEU A 22 1.58 -7.51 -13.68
CA LEU A 22 2.99 -7.49 -14.05
C LEU A 22 3.42 -8.79 -14.73
N PHE A 23 2.89 -9.93 -14.28
CA PHE A 23 3.18 -11.22 -14.90
C PHE A 23 2.57 -11.38 -16.30
N ASP A 24 1.53 -10.61 -16.62
CA ASP A 24 0.94 -10.60 -17.97
C ASP A 24 1.86 -9.89 -18.97
N TYR A 25 2.66 -8.93 -18.52
CA TYR A 25 3.60 -8.19 -19.37
C TYR A 25 4.99 -8.81 -19.43
N GLY A 26 5.31 -9.69 -18.50
CA GLY A 26 6.61 -10.30 -18.42
C GLY A 26 6.75 -11.11 -17.14
N ARG A 27 7.91 -11.69 -16.91
CA ARG A 27 8.19 -12.46 -15.70
C ARG A 27 9.38 -11.85 -14.98
N PRO A 28 9.17 -10.88 -14.12
CA PRO A 28 10.26 -10.30 -13.35
C PRO A 28 10.87 -11.37 -12.43
N ARG A 29 12.18 -11.35 -12.29
CA ARG A 29 12.87 -12.28 -11.39
C ARG A 29 12.57 -11.98 -9.93
N ARG A 30 12.30 -10.72 -9.64
CA ARG A 30 12.10 -10.25 -8.28
C ARG A 30 11.20 -9.03 -8.31
N ILE A 31 10.24 -9.00 -7.39
CA ILE A 31 9.39 -7.85 -7.16
C ILE A 31 9.58 -7.43 -5.71
N GLN A 32 9.96 -6.18 -5.49
CA GLN A 32 10.04 -5.59 -4.17
C GLN A 32 8.85 -4.65 -3.98
N LEU A 33 8.33 -4.58 -2.78
CA LEU A 33 7.21 -3.72 -2.43
C LEU A 33 7.68 -2.59 -1.51
N ALA A 34 7.40 -1.37 -1.91
CA ALA A 34 7.67 -0.18 -1.11
C ALA A 34 6.37 0.55 -0.84
N VAL A 35 6.07 0.85 0.41
CA VAL A 35 4.85 1.54 0.80
C VAL A 35 5.18 2.68 1.76
N LEU A 36 4.36 3.74 1.75
CA LEU A 36 4.48 4.83 2.71
C LEU A 36 3.92 4.42 4.07
N ALA A 37 2.79 3.72 4.08
CA ALA A 37 2.17 3.26 5.32
C ALA A 37 1.74 1.81 5.22
N ASP A 38 2.01 1.04 6.27
CA ASP A 38 1.52 -0.32 6.43
C ASP A 38 0.59 -0.33 7.65
N ARG A 39 -0.71 -0.44 7.41
CA ARG A 39 -1.70 -0.39 8.48
C ARG A 39 -2.06 -1.76 9.07
N GLY A 40 -1.42 -2.83 8.62
CA GLY A 40 -1.77 -4.18 9.03
C GLY A 40 -3.06 -4.66 8.37
N GLY A 41 -3.79 -5.58 9.00
CA GLY A 41 -5.07 -6.07 8.49
C GLY A 41 -4.95 -6.95 7.25
N ARG A 42 -3.87 -7.71 7.12
CA ARG A 42 -3.63 -8.57 5.95
C ARG A 42 -4.69 -9.65 5.79
N GLU A 43 -5.13 -9.81 4.57
CA GLU A 43 -5.90 -10.98 4.14
C GLU A 43 -5.05 -11.89 3.26
N LEU A 44 -3.98 -11.36 2.67
CA LEU A 44 -3.03 -12.10 1.84
C LEU A 44 -1.63 -11.98 2.44
N PRO A 45 -0.76 -12.99 2.24
CA PRO A 45 0.59 -12.99 2.84
C PRO A 45 1.56 -12.07 2.10
N CYS A 46 1.31 -10.77 2.15
CA CYS A 46 2.15 -9.75 1.56
C CYS A 46 2.88 -8.98 2.65
N GLN A 47 4.17 -8.71 2.44
CA GLN A 47 4.98 -7.90 3.33
C GLN A 47 5.75 -6.88 2.52
N PRO A 48 5.85 -5.63 2.99
CA PRO A 48 6.66 -4.64 2.28
C PRO A 48 8.14 -4.86 2.54
N ASP A 49 8.96 -4.66 1.51
CA ASP A 49 10.41 -4.62 1.66
C ASP A 49 10.86 -3.29 2.26
N PHE A 50 10.13 -2.22 1.93
CA PHE A 50 10.38 -0.88 2.44
C PHE A 50 9.08 -0.27 2.93
N CYS A 51 9.07 0.27 4.15
CA CYS A 51 7.90 0.89 4.75
C CYS A 51 8.32 2.08 5.60
N VAL A 52 7.69 3.23 5.41
CA VAL A 52 8.03 4.45 6.15
C VAL A 52 7.28 4.51 7.48
N TRP A 53 6.03 4.08 7.52
CA TRP A 53 5.18 4.28 8.69
C TRP A 53 4.24 3.09 8.89
N ARG A 54 4.06 2.68 10.14
CA ARG A 54 3.17 1.58 10.51
C ARG A 54 2.14 2.04 11.52
N PRO A 55 1.08 2.76 11.07
CA PRO A 55 0.04 3.22 11.98
C PRO A 55 -0.85 2.06 12.45
N GLN A 56 -1.42 2.21 13.65
CA GLN A 56 -2.47 1.31 14.13
C GLN A 56 -3.82 1.99 13.95
N LEU A 57 -4.69 1.36 13.18
CA LEU A 57 -6.01 1.87 12.85
C LEU A 57 -7.08 0.85 13.17
N ALA A 58 -8.26 1.32 13.54
CA ALA A 58 -9.43 0.46 13.64
C ALA A 58 -9.78 -0.08 12.25
N GLU A 59 -10.36 -1.27 12.19
CA GLU A 59 -10.67 -1.92 10.93
C GLU A 59 -11.61 -1.08 10.04
N ARG A 60 -12.46 -0.26 10.67
CA ARG A 60 -13.42 0.62 9.98
C ARG A 60 -12.84 1.96 9.56
N GLU A 61 -11.61 2.24 9.93
CA GLU A 61 -10.97 3.49 9.57
C GLU A 61 -10.30 3.36 8.20
N GLU A 62 -10.43 4.41 7.40
CA GLU A 62 -9.78 4.51 6.11
C GLU A 62 -8.64 5.51 6.20
N LEU A 63 -7.47 5.10 5.73
CA LEU A 63 -6.30 5.95 5.69
C LEU A 63 -6.11 6.49 4.28
N ILE A 64 -6.14 7.80 4.14
CA ILE A 64 -6.09 8.49 2.85
C ILE A 64 -4.88 9.40 2.80
N LEU A 65 -4.09 9.26 1.74
CA LEU A 65 -3.02 10.20 1.43
C LEU A 65 -3.57 11.24 0.45
N GLU A 66 -3.50 12.50 0.81
CA GLU A 66 -4.01 13.57 -0.05
C GLU A 66 -3.01 14.71 -0.18
N ALA A 67 -3.13 15.47 -1.26
CA ALA A 67 -2.32 16.65 -1.50
C ALA A 67 -3.07 17.88 -0.98
N THR A 68 -2.35 18.75 -0.29
CA THR A 68 -2.87 20.04 0.14
C THR A 68 -2.74 21.07 -0.98
N PRO A 69 -3.48 22.20 -0.92
CA PRO A 69 -3.38 23.24 -1.96
C PRO A 69 -1.99 23.83 -2.14
N ASP A 70 -1.15 23.79 -1.11
CA ASP A 70 0.24 24.28 -1.17
C ASP A 70 1.23 23.21 -1.67
N GLY A 71 0.73 22.06 -2.13
CA GLY A 71 1.57 21.02 -2.71
C GLY A 71 2.19 20.04 -1.73
N ARG A 72 1.78 20.08 -0.46
CA ARG A 72 2.23 19.13 0.55
C ARG A 72 1.36 17.88 0.52
N LEU A 73 1.90 16.77 1.02
CA LEU A 73 1.14 15.56 1.26
C LEU A 73 0.75 15.46 2.72
N GLN A 74 -0.46 15.01 2.99
CA GLN A 74 -0.94 14.78 4.34
C GLN A 74 -1.78 13.53 4.43
N TRP A 75 -1.82 12.94 5.60
CA TRP A 75 -2.66 11.79 5.89
C TRP A 75 -3.98 12.25 6.49
N ARG A 76 -5.05 11.59 6.06
CA ARG A 76 -6.37 11.75 6.67
C ARG A 76 -6.90 10.39 7.06
N CYS A 77 -7.48 10.30 8.24
CA CYS A 77 -8.11 9.09 8.73
C CYS A 77 -9.60 9.33 8.89
N ASP A 78 -10.41 8.65 8.10
CA ASP A 78 -11.85 8.78 8.12
C ASP A 78 -12.52 7.52 8.66
N PRO A 79 -13.56 7.61 9.51
CA PRO A 79 -14.32 6.45 9.89
C PRO A 79 -15.10 5.93 8.68
N HIS A 80 -15.02 4.63 8.46
CA HIS A 80 -15.76 3.98 7.41
C HIS A 80 -17.13 3.56 7.95
N ALA A 81 -18.17 4.07 7.35
CA ALA A 81 -19.53 3.77 7.78
C ALA A 81 -19.92 2.32 7.51
#